data_6f36704a20dbe9f0749893657dc8d712
#
_entry.id   6f36704a20dbe9f0749893657dc8d712
#
_cell.length_a   1.000
_cell.length_b   1.000
_cell.length_c   1.000
_cell.angle_alpha   90.00
_cell.angle_beta   90.00
_cell.angle_gamma   90.00
#
_symmetry.space_group_name_H-M   'P 1'
#
loop_
_entity.id
_entity.type
_entity.pdbx_description
1 polymer ?
#
loop_
_entity_poly.entity_id
_entity_poly.type
_entity_poly.pdbx_seq_one_letter_code
_entity_poly.pdbx_strand_id
1 'polypeptide(L)'
;MSKVILVTGGSRGIGAATCIRAAEAGYDVAVNYRKDGETAQKLVAQIKASGSKAIAVQADVGNEDDVMRMFEDVTTQLGHITALVNSAGVGGENMRVTEFKRKTLELLMQINVVGTMLCCREATRRMSTDSAGKGGAIVNVSSMAGTIGGRPGNSAYAASKAAVDSFSIGFAKEVGAQGIRVNTVRPGVTLTDMTSNVRDDAIVRRSIESTIAMNRTANADEMAAPIIWLLSEEASFISGACLDASGGGFLINARTSGK
;
A
#
# COMPACT_ATOMS: atom_id res chain seq x y z
N MET A 1 18.92 -15.06 -10.02
CA MET A 1 17.91 -15.42 -9.02
C MET A 1 16.67 -14.62 -9.31
N SER A 2 15.48 -15.22 -9.21
CA SER A 2 14.23 -14.49 -9.38
C SER A 2 14.06 -13.45 -8.26
N LYS A 3 13.48 -12.30 -8.57
CA LYS A 3 13.11 -11.28 -7.58
C LYS A 3 11.75 -11.68 -7.00
N VAL A 4 11.62 -11.76 -5.70
CA VAL A 4 10.34 -12.10 -5.03
C VAL A 4 9.76 -10.87 -4.37
N ILE A 5 8.48 -10.60 -4.64
CA ILE A 5 7.72 -9.52 -4.02
C ILE A 5 6.56 -10.08 -3.18
N LEU A 6 6.38 -9.53 -1.99
CA LEU A 6 5.18 -9.71 -1.17
C LEU A 6 4.35 -8.43 -1.21
N VAL A 7 3.06 -8.56 -1.58
CA VAL A 7 2.11 -7.44 -1.56
C VAL A 7 1.02 -7.72 -0.54
N THR A 8 1.00 -6.99 0.57
CA THR A 8 -0.08 -7.11 1.54
C THR A 8 -1.35 -6.43 1.02
N GLY A 9 -2.52 -7.02 1.28
CA GLY A 9 -3.77 -6.58 0.66
C GLY A 9 -3.75 -6.68 -0.87
N GLY A 10 -3.00 -7.65 -1.41
CA GLY A 10 -2.73 -7.81 -2.82
C GLY A 10 -3.91 -8.29 -3.69
N SER A 11 -5.04 -8.71 -3.10
CA SER A 11 -6.12 -9.34 -3.87
C SER A 11 -7.01 -8.36 -4.63
N ARG A 12 -6.99 -7.05 -4.33
CA ARG A 12 -7.86 -6.04 -4.96
C ARG A 12 -7.25 -4.65 -4.96
N GLY A 13 -7.86 -3.72 -5.70
CA GLY A 13 -7.50 -2.30 -5.75
C GLY A 13 -6.03 -2.07 -6.12
N ILE A 14 -5.37 -1.16 -5.40
CA ILE A 14 -3.97 -0.79 -5.65
C ILE A 14 -3.03 -2.00 -5.48
N GLY A 15 -3.29 -2.85 -4.47
CA GLY A 15 -2.49 -4.07 -4.25
C GLY A 15 -2.54 -5.02 -5.44
N ALA A 16 -3.72 -5.28 -6.01
CA ALA A 16 -3.86 -6.18 -7.17
C ALA A 16 -3.18 -5.61 -8.43
N ALA A 17 -3.36 -4.31 -8.70
CA ALA A 17 -2.66 -3.65 -9.80
C ALA A 17 -1.13 -3.71 -9.59
N THR A 18 -0.65 -3.54 -8.35
CA THR A 18 0.76 -3.70 -8.02
C THR A 18 1.26 -5.13 -8.28
N CYS A 19 0.47 -6.16 -7.92
CA CYS A 19 0.83 -7.55 -8.21
C CYS A 19 0.98 -7.83 -9.71
N ILE A 20 0.06 -7.30 -10.54
CA ILE A 20 0.12 -7.46 -12.00
C ILE A 20 1.38 -6.79 -12.55
N ARG A 21 1.61 -5.51 -12.22
CA ARG A 21 2.80 -4.79 -12.69
C ARG A 21 4.11 -5.38 -12.15
N ALA A 22 4.10 -5.94 -10.95
CA ALA A 22 5.28 -6.64 -10.42
C ALA A 22 5.61 -7.88 -11.25
N ALA A 23 4.61 -8.66 -11.65
CA ALA A 23 4.80 -9.81 -12.53
C ALA A 23 5.37 -9.37 -13.90
N GLU A 24 4.83 -8.31 -14.50
CA GLU A 24 5.34 -7.71 -15.75
C GLU A 24 6.78 -7.22 -15.61
N ALA A 25 7.18 -6.75 -14.41
CA ALA A 25 8.55 -6.35 -14.08
C ALA A 25 9.48 -7.52 -13.70
N GLY A 26 9.01 -8.78 -13.85
CA GLY A 26 9.80 -9.99 -13.66
C GLY A 26 9.92 -10.46 -12.20
N TYR A 27 9.00 -10.06 -11.33
CA TYR A 27 8.92 -10.60 -9.96
C TYR A 27 8.12 -11.90 -9.92
N ASP A 28 8.54 -12.82 -9.05
CA ASP A 28 7.68 -13.87 -8.51
C ASP A 28 6.81 -13.24 -7.40
N VAL A 29 5.49 -13.42 -7.42
CA VAL A 29 4.53 -12.59 -6.69
C VAL A 29 3.82 -13.37 -5.58
N ALA A 30 3.90 -12.90 -4.34
CA ALA A 30 3.08 -13.33 -3.23
C ALA A 30 1.92 -12.34 -3.02
N VAL A 31 0.70 -12.81 -3.26
CA VAL A 31 -0.54 -12.04 -3.11
C VAL A 31 -1.11 -12.32 -1.72
N ASN A 32 -0.93 -11.42 -0.76
CA ASN A 32 -1.58 -11.57 0.54
C ASN A 32 -3.04 -11.11 0.49
N TYR A 33 -3.88 -11.86 1.17
CA TYR A 33 -5.30 -11.54 1.39
C TYR A 33 -5.74 -11.93 2.81
N ARG A 34 -6.83 -11.33 3.31
CA ARG A 34 -7.36 -11.67 4.64
C ARG A 34 -8.54 -12.64 4.57
N LYS A 35 -9.55 -12.34 3.75
CA LYS A 35 -10.82 -13.09 3.72
C LYS A 35 -11.18 -13.66 2.36
N ASP A 36 -10.97 -12.89 1.30
CA ASP A 36 -11.42 -13.22 -0.06
C ASP A 36 -10.34 -14.02 -0.80
N GLY A 37 -10.29 -15.32 -0.50
CA GLY A 37 -9.36 -16.25 -1.14
C GLY A 37 -9.67 -16.49 -2.62
N GLU A 38 -10.94 -16.46 -3.01
CA GLU A 38 -11.33 -16.70 -4.41
C GLU A 38 -10.78 -15.59 -5.32
N THR A 39 -10.93 -14.34 -4.93
CA THR A 39 -10.37 -13.20 -5.69
C THR A 39 -8.84 -13.25 -5.73
N ALA A 40 -8.18 -13.63 -4.64
CA ALA A 40 -6.74 -13.80 -4.62
C ALA A 40 -6.27 -14.93 -5.56
N GLN A 41 -6.95 -16.07 -5.59
CA GLN A 41 -6.62 -17.20 -6.47
C GLN A 41 -6.87 -16.87 -7.96
N LYS A 42 -7.92 -16.12 -8.29
CA LYS A 42 -8.16 -15.63 -9.67
C LYS A 42 -6.99 -14.75 -10.14
N LEU A 43 -6.52 -13.83 -9.28
CA LEU A 43 -5.37 -12.99 -9.60
C LEU A 43 -4.08 -13.80 -9.76
N VAL A 44 -3.83 -14.77 -8.87
CA VAL A 44 -2.70 -15.69 -8.99
C VAL A 44 -2.73 -16.47 -10.30
N ALA A 45 -3.91 -16.97 -10.71
CA ALA A 45 -4.06 -17.65 -11.97
C ALA A 45 -3.75 -16.74 -13.17
N GLN A 46 -4.21 -15.50 -13.15
CA GLN A 46 -3.90 -14.47 -14.17
C GLN A 46 -2.39 -14.21 -14.26
N ILE A 47 -1.71 -14.02 -13.12
CA ILE A 47 -0.25 -13.79 -13.08
C ILE A 47 0.51 -15.02 -13.60
N LYS A 48 0.10 -16.23 -13.21
CA LYS A 48 0.72 -17.46 -13.75
C LYS A 48 0.55 -17.61 -15.25
N ALA A 49 -0.58 -17.20 -15.79
CA ALA A 49 -0.84 -17.24 -17.23
C ALA A 49 0.07 -16.27 -18.02
N SER A 50 0.59 -15.21 -17.40
CA SER A 50 1.60 -14.32 -18.01
C SER A 50 3.07 -14.81 -17.86
N GLY A 51 3.28 -16.00 -17.26
CA GLY A 51 4.60 -16.66 -17.18
C GLY A 51 5.35 -16.45 -15.86
N SER A 52 4.83 -15.65 -14.93
CA SER A 52 5.45 -15.43 -13.62
C SER A 52 4.97 -16.45 -12.60
N LYS A 53 5.79 -16.79 -11.59
CA LYS A 53 5.30 -17.54 -10.44
C LYS A 53 4.47 -16.65 -9.53
N ALA A 54 3.39 -17.20 -8.99
CA ALA A 54 2.59 -16.48 -8.00
C ALA A 54 1.95 -17.46 -7.00
N ILE A 55 1.75 -16.97 -5.78
CA ILE A 55 1.03 -17.67 -4.71
C ILE A 55 0.05 -16.72 -4.02
N ALA A 56 -1.04 -17.26 -3.51
CA ALA A 56 -1.95 -16.55 -2.62
C ALA A 56 -1.67 -16.97 -1.17
N VAL A 57 -1.46 -16.01 -0.26
CA VAL A 57 -1.14 -16.27 1.14
C VAL A 57 -2.15 -15.58 2.04
N GLN A 58 -2.87 -16.37 2.84
CA GLN A 58 -3.84 -15.83 3.79
C GLN A 58 -3.16 -15.37 5.07
N ALA A 59 -3.32 -14.10 5.43
CA ALA A 59 -2.90 -13.54 6.72
C ALA A 59 -3.65 -12.24 7.02
N ASP A 60 -3.97 -12.01 8.30
CA ASP A 60 -4.37 -10.70 8.80
C ASP A 60 -3.10 -9.96 9.26
N VAL A 61 -2.76 -8.87 8.61
CA VAL A 61 -1.57 -8.06 8.97
C VAL A 61 -1.68 -7.45 10.38
N GLY A 62 -2.90 -7.35 10.92
CA GLY A 62 -3.14 -6.95 12.30
C GLY A 62 -2.82 -8.05 13.33
N ASN A 63 -2.50 -9.26 12.92
CA ASN A 63 -2.11 -10.36 13.79
C ASN A 63 -0.64 -10.73 13.58
N GLU A 64 0.16 -10.67 14.63
CA GLU A 64 1.62 -10.88 14.54
C GLU A 64 1.98 -12.30 14.10
N ASP A 65 1.31 -13.32 14.63
CA ASP A 65 1.56 -14.73 14.26
C ASP A 65 1.23 -14.98 12.79
N ASP A 66 0.14 -14.37 12.29
CA ASP A 66 -0.23 -14.43 10.87
C ASP A 66 0.85 -13.79 9.99
N VAL A 67 1.38 -12.64 10.42
CA VAL A 67 2.47 -11.97 9.68
C VAL A 67 3.71 -12.84 9.63
N MET A 68 4.14 -13.39 10.76
CA MET A 68 5.33 -14.28 10.81
C MET A 68 5.15 -15.51 9.89
N ARG A 69 4.00 -16.19 9.98
CA ARG A 69 3.67 -17.34 9.13
C ARG A 69 3.63 -16.93 7.63
N MET A 70 3.02 -15.81 7.29
CA MET A 70 2.96 -15.33 5.91
C MET A 70 4.36 -15.17 5.29
N PHE A 71 5.29 -14.57 6.01
CA PHE A 71 6.66 -14.40 5.52
C PHE A 71 7.41 -15.74 5.39
N GLU A 72 7.18 -16.69 6.29
CA GLU A 72 7.74 -18.03 6.22
C GLU A 72 7.19 -18.79 5.00
N ASP A 73 5.88 -18.78 4.79
CA ASP A 73 5.22 -19.41 3.65
C ASP A 73 5.75 -18.85 2.32
N VAL A 74 5.92 -17.54 2.21
CA VAL A 74 6.46 -16.90 1.00
C VAL A 74 7.91 -17.33 0.77
N THR A 75 8.73 -17.30 1.81
CA THR A 75 10.13 -17.68 1.71
C THR A 75 10.28 -19.16 1.29
N THR A 76 9.47 -20.03 1.83
CA THR A 76 9.48 -21.47 1.52
C THR A 76 9.03 -21.76 0.09
N GLN A 77 8.00 -21.06 -0.41
CA GLN A 77 7.38 -21.36 -1.70
C GLN A 77 8.00 -20.61 -2.88
N LEU A 78 8.43 -19.36 -2.69
CA LEU A 78 8.98 -18.52 -3.77
C LEU A 78 10.48 -18.22 -3.59
N GLY A 79 11.00 -18.39 -2.38
CA GLY A 79 12.40 -18.08 -2.06
C GLY A 79 12.56 -16.71 -1.42
N HIS A 80 13.73 -16.14 -1.57
CA HIS A 80 14.16 -14.96 -0.83
C HIS A 80 13.40 -13.70 -1.26
N ILE A 81 12.70 -13.06 -0.29
CA ILE A 81 11.94 -11.83 -0.52
C ILE A 81 12.92 -10.67 -0.75
N THR A 82 12.77 -9.97 -1.87
CA THR A 82 13.59 -8.79 -2.25
C THR A 82 12.76 -7.51 -2.30
N ALA A 83 11.43 -7.60 -2.27
CA ALA A 83 10.53 -6.45 -2.28
C ALA A 83 9.31 -6.69 -1.38
N LEU A 84 8.88 -5.63 -0.68
CA LEU A 84 7.63 -5.62 0.09
C LEU A 84 6.81 -4.39 -0.30
N VAL A 85 5.51 -4.61 -0.54
CA VAL A 85 4.55 -3.51 -0.66
C VAL A 85 3.48 -3.66 0.42
N ASN A 86 3.44 -2.72 1.36
CA ASN A 86 2.40 -2.64 2.36
C ASN A 86 1.20 -1.87 1.80
N SER A 87 0.26 -2.60 1.19
CA SER A 87 -0.99 -2.05 0.64
C SER A 87 -2.24 -2.46 1.43
N ALA A 88 -2.12 -3.37 2.40
CA ALA A 88 -3.21 -3.68 3.30
C ALA A 88 -3.60 -2.45 4.14
N GLY A 89 -4.89 -2.18 4.22
CA GLY A 89 -5.39 -1.07 5.01
C GLY A 89 -6.91 -1.01 5.02
N VAL A 90 -7.45 -0.28 5.99
CA VAL A 90 -8.87 0.00 6.14
C VAL A 90 -9.11 1.51 6.25
N GLY A 91 -10.22 1.99 5.68
CA GLY A 91 -10.59 3.42 5.76
C GLY A 91 -11.20 3.83 7.10
N GLY A 92 -11.63 2.85 7.88
CA GLY A 92 -12.44 3.11 9.09
C GLY A 92 -13.87 3.56 8.74
N GLU A 93 -14.64 3.85 9.77
CA GLU A 93 -15.95 4.48 9.64
C GLU A 93 -15.76 6.01 9.53
N ASN A 94 -16.59 6.66 8.72
CA ASN A 94 -16.63 8.12 8.67
C ASN A 94 -17.39 8.61 9.90
N MET A 95 -16.68 9.15 10.90
CA MET A 95 -17.22 9.53 12.20
C MET A 95 -16.69 10.89 12.65
N ARG A 96 -17.55 11.68 13.31
CA ARG A 96 -17.10 12.86 14.04
C ARG A 96 -16.28 12.45 15.27
N VAL A 97 -15.37 13.31 15.72
CA VAL A 97 -14.52 13.03 16.89
C VAL A 97 -15.34 12.69 18.14
N THR A 98 -16.52 13.34 18.30
CA THR A 98 -17.46 13.08 19.41
C THR A 98 -18.10 11.68 19.36
N GLU A 99 -18.03 10.99 18.24
CA GLU A 99 -18.62 9.66 17.99
C GLU A 99 -17.59 8.55 18.02
N PHE A 100 -16.32 8.86 18.25
CA PHE A 100 -15.23 7.88 18.22
C PHE A 100 -15.46 6.74 19.19
N LYS A 101 -15.41 5.52 18.65
CA LYS A 101 -15.42 4.29 19.44
C LYS A 101 -14.00 3.75 19.52
N ARG A 102 -13.53 3.49 20.75
CA ARG A 102 -12.19 2.94 20.99
C ARG A 102 -11.87 1.72 20.10
N LYS A 103 -12.79 0.77 20.01
CA LYS A 103 -12.63 -0.44 19.19
C LYS A 103 -12.37 -0.13 17.71
N THR A 104 -13.06 0.88 17.14
CA THR A 104 -12.85 1.30 15.74
C THR A 104 -11.47 1.94 15.56
N LEU A 105 -11.04 2.77 16.51
CA LEU A 105 -9.71 3.39 16.49
C LEU A 105 -8.60 2.34 16.63
N GLU A 106 -8.76 1.39 17.57
CA GLU A 106 -7.81 0.31 17.78
C GLU A 106 -7.66 -0.54 16.49
N LEU A 107 -8.76 -0.94 15.86
CA LEU A 107 -8.74 -1.70 14.61
C LEU A 107 -8.02 -0.93 13.49
N LEU A 108 -8.28 0.36 13.37
CA LEU A 108 -7.67 1.21 12.36
C LEU A 108 -6.14 1.29 12.54
N MET A 109 -5.69 1.54 13.77
CA MET A 109 -4.27 1.60 14.10
C MET A 109 -3.61 0.23 13.99
N GLN A 110 -4.28 -0.82 14.44
CA GLN A 110 -3.77 -2.20 14.39
C GLN A 110 -3.46 -2.64 12.96
N ILE A 111 -4.36 -2.35 12.00
CA ILE A 111 -4.16 -2.75 10.61
C ILE A 111 -3.23 -1.79 9.88
N ASN A 112 -3.53 -0.48 9.92
CA ASN A 112 -2.82 0.48 9.06
C ASN A 112 -1.42 0.81 9.55
N VAL A 113 -1.18 0.77 10.86
CA VAL A 113 0.09 1.18 11.47
C VAL A 113 0.88 -0.01 11.98
N VAL A 114 0.34 -0.72 12.97
CA VAL A 114 1.04 -1.86 13.60
C VAL A 114 1.31 -2.95 12.57
N GLY A 115 0.32 -3.31 11.74
CA GLY A 115 0.48 -4.30 10.68
C GLY A 115 1.55 -3.94 9.67
N THR A 116 1.61 -2.66 9.25
CA THR A 116 2.68 -2.15 8.37
C THR A 116 4.04 -2.29 9.05
N MET A 117 4.18 -1.93 10.33
CA MET A 117 5.43 -2.03 11.08
C MET A 117 5.88 -3.49 11.24
N LEU A 118 4.96 -4.40 11.56
CA LEU A 118 5.25 -5.85 11.69
C LEU A 118 5.73 -6.44 10.35
N CYS A 119 5.08 -6.11 9.25
CA CYS A 119 5.52 -6.54 7.92
C CYS A 119 6.90 -5.96 7.56
N CYS A 120 7.18 -4.70 7.87
CA CYS A 120 8.48 -4.08 7.69
C CYS A 120 9.56 -4.79 8.52
N ARG A 121 9.27 -5.14 9.78
CA ARG A 121 10.16 -5.92 10.65
C ARG A 121 10.53 -7.26 10.02
N GLU A 122 9.54 -8.03 9.58
CA GLU A 122 9.77 -9.36 8.99
C GLU A 122 10.50 -9.29 7.64
N ALA A 123 10.24 -8.25 6.85
CA ALA A 123 10.99 -7.99 5.62
C ALA A 123 12.46 -7.68 5.93
N THR A 124 12.73 -6.81 6.91
CA THR A 124 14.09 -6.46 7.31
C THR A 124 14.89 -7.69 7.75
N ARG A 125 14.31 -8.54 8.59
CA ARG A 125 14.97 -9.79 9.06
C ARG A 125 15.43 -10.69 7.91
N ARG A 126 14.77 -10.62 6.74
CA ARG A 126 15.04 -11.44 5.56
C ARG A 126 15.86 -10.74 4.50
N MET A 127 15.74 -9.41 4.39
CA MET A 127 16.43 -8.62 3.36
C MET A 127 17.80 -8.10 3.80
N SER A 128 17.98 -7.85 5.12
CA SER A 128 19.17 -7.18 5.65
C SER A 128 20.47 -7.89 5.27
N THR A 129 21.45 -7.12 4.79
CA THR A 129 22.81 -7.61 4.52
C THR A 129 23.58 -7.96 5.80
N ASP A 130 23.14 -7.47 6.97
CA ASP A 130 23.65 -7.87 8.29
C ASP A 130 23.21 -9.29 8.69
N SER A 131 22.21 -9.80 8.00
CA SER A 131 21.73 -11.18 8.08
C SER A 131 22.06 -11.91 6.78
N ALA A 132 21.75 -13.00 6.39
CA ALA A 132 22.04 -13.62 5.09
C ALA A 132 21.30 -13.00 3.88
N GLY A 133 20.72 -11.80 4.03
CA GLY A 133 19.98 -11.09 3.00
C GLY A 133 20.88 -10.38 1.98
N LYS A 134 20.27 -9.89 0.91
CA LYS A 134 20.96 -9.20 -0.21
C LYS A 134 20.51 -7.76 -0.41
N GLY A 135 19.86 -7.19 0.60
CA GLY A 135 19.16 -5.92 0.47
C GLY A 135 17.78 -6.07 -0.18
N GLY A 136 17.16 -4.95 -0.48
CA GLY A 136 15.85 -4.92 -1.11
C GLY A 136 15.19 -3.56 -1.07
N ALA A 137 13.89 -3.53 -1.41
CA ALA A 137 13.11 -2.29 -1.36
C ALA A 137 11.72 -2.52 -0.76
N ILE A 138 11.28 -1.55 0.03
CA ILE A 138 9.98 -1.53 0.69
C ILE A 138 9.21 -0.28 0.26
N VAL A 139 7.96 -0.46 -0.15
CA VAL A 139 7.06 0.66 -0.42
C VAL A 139 5.81 0.54 0.46
N ASN A 140 5.57 1.57 1.27
CA ASN A 140 4.39 1.67 2.10
C ASN A 140 3.32 2.53 1.40
N VAL A 141 2.10 2.00 1.26
CA VAL A 141 0.99 2.75 0.68
C VAL A 141 0.30 3.55 1.78
N SER A 142 0.58 4.85 1.79
CA SER A 142 -0.05 5.83 2.68
C SER A 142 -1.31 6.44 2.04
N SER A 143 -1.49 7.74 2.15
CA SER A 143 -2.58 8.52 1.54
C SER A 143 -2.27 10.01 1.63
N MET A 144 -2.77 10.79 0.68
CA MET A 144 -2.83 12.26 0.80
C MET A 144 -3.60 12.71 2.06
N ALA A 145 -4.49 11.89 2.58
CA ALA A 145 -5.17 12.19 3.85
C ALA A 145 -4.17 12.44 5.00
N GLY A 146 -3.03 11.74 5.01
CA GLY A 146 -2.00 11.93 6.03
C GLY A 146 -1.37 13.33 6.05
N THR A 147 -1.35 14.03 4.92
CA THR A 147 -0.78 15.38 4.80
C THR A 147 -1.78 16.49 5.06
N ILE A 148 -3.05 16.27 4.69
CA ILE A 148 -4.11 17.31 4.75
C ILE A 148 -5.08 17.13 5.92
N GLY A 149 -4.88 16.11 6.77
CA GLY A 149 -5.78 15.78 7.88
C GLY A 149 -7.06 15.03 7.48
N GLY A 150 -7.20 14.68 6.19
CA GLY A 150 -8.39 14.03 5.66
C GLY A 150 -9.57 14.98 5.46
N ARG A 151 -10.72 14.43 5.07
CA ARG A 151 -12.01 15.15 5.01
C ARG A 151 -12.69 15.11 6.37
N PRO A 152 -13.66 15.99 6.65
CA PRO A 152 -14.45 15.91 7.89
C PRO A 152 -14.98 14.48 8.10
N GLY A 153 -14.81 13.94 9.30
CA GLY A 153 -15.15 12.56 9.65
C GLY A 153 -14.05 11.52 9.40
N ASN A 154 -12.93 11.88 8.77
CA ASN A 154 -11.86 10.93 8.39
C ASN A 154 -10.52 11.20 9.09
N SER A 155 -10.52 12.00 10.16
CA SER A 155 -9.30 12.42 10.88
C SER A 155 -8.51 11.26 11.48
N ALA A 156 -9.18 10.22 11.98
CA ALA A 156 -8.51 9.04 12.52
C ALA A 156 -7.76 8.25 11.44
N TYR A 157 -8.35 8.09 10.26
CA TYR A 157 -7.67 7.51 9.10
C TYR A 157 -6.47 8.35 8.68
N ALA A 158 -6.65 9.67 8.59
CA ALA A 158 -5.57 10.59 8.26
C ALA A 158 -4.39 10.45 9.25
N ALA A 159 -4.69 10.39 10.55
CA ALA A 159 -3.68 10.16 11.59
C ALA A 159 -2.93 8.84 11.39
N SER A 160 -3.64 7.74 11.04
CA SER A 160 -3.00 6.45 10.77
C SER A 160 -2.05 6.51 9.56
N LYS A 161 -2.41 7.25 8.52
CA LYS A 161 -1.58 7.40 7.31
C LYS A 161 -0.39 8.35 7.54
N ALA A 162 -0.56 9.41 8.32
CA ALA A 162 0.54 10.26 8.76
C ALA A 162 1.56 9.48 9.62
N ALA A 163 1.08 8.56 10.48
CA ALA A 163 1.95 7.68 11.25
C ALA A 163 2.80 6.77 10.34
N VAL A 164 2.22 6.21 9.27
CA VAL A 164 2.95 5.41 8.26
C VAL A 164 4.03 6.26 7.57
N ASP A 165 3.71 7.51 7.20
CA ASP A 165 4.68 8.41 6.57
C ASP A 165 5.88 8.67 7.48
N SER A 166 5.62 9.10 8.72
CA SER A 166 6.66 9.39 9.70
C SER A 166 7.50 8.16 10.04
N PHE A 167 6.86 7.01 10.25
CA PHE A 167 7.54 5.74 10.46
C PHE A 167 8.47 5.39 9.30
N SER A 168 8.00 5.50 8.05
CA SER A 168 8.77 5.15 6.86
C SER A 168 10.04 5.99 6.72
N ILE A 169 9.96 7.29 7.03
CA ILE A 169 11.11 8.19 7.01
C ILE A 169 12.15 7.80 8.07
N GLY A 170 11.73 7.48 9.30
CA GLY A 170 12.60 7.01 10.36
C GLY A 170 13.23 5.67 10.03
N PHE A 171 12.41 4.72 9.61
CA PHE A 171 12.79 3.37 9.26
C PHE A 171 13.81 3.32 8.10
N ALA A 172 13.66 4.17 7.07
CA ALA A 172 14.62 4.28 6.00
C ALA A 172 16.04 4.61 6.48
N LYS A 173 16.16 5.41 7.54
CA LYS A 173 17.46 5.76 8.14
C LYS A 173 18.07 4.59 8.92
N GLU A 174 17.24 3.76 9.54
CA GLU A 174 17.69 2.59 10.31
C GLU A 174 18.26 1.50 9.42
N VAL A 175 17.62 1.25 8.26
CA VAL A 175 17.93 0.08 7.43
C VAL A 175 18.75 0.39 6.17
N GLY A 176 19.05 1.66 5.93
CA GLY A 176 19.77 2.07 4.73
C GLY A 176 21.15 1.42 4.59
N ALA A 177 21.93 1.34 5.67
CA ALA A 177 23.23 0.66 5.70
C ALA A 177 23.13 -0.87 5.50
N GLN A 178 21.94 -1.43 5.72
CA GLN A 178 21.63 -2.85 5.54
C GLN A 178 21.18 -3.18 4.09
N GLY A 179 21.38 -2.24 3.15
CA GLY A 179 21.02 -2.41 1.75
C GLY A 179 19.51 -2.36 1.47
N ILE A 180 18.70 -1.80 2.37
CA ILE A 180 17.25 -1.73 2.22
C ILE A 180 16.82 -0.27 2.01
N ARG A 181 16.07 -0.03 0.91
CA ARG A 181 15.41 1.26 0.66
C ARG A 181 13.96 1.21 1.12
N VAL A 182 13.49 2.28 1.75
CA VAL A 182 12.10 2.40 2.21
C VAL A 182 11.51 3.70 1.72
N ASN A 183 10.40 3.62 1.01
CA ASN A 183 9.69 4.79 0.50
C ASN A 183 8.18 4.66 0.74
N THR A 184 7.48 5.76 0.56
CA THR A 184 6.03 5.82 0.70
C THR A 184 5.41 6.39 -0.58
N VAL A 185 4.30 5.81 -1.03
CA VAL A 185 3.41 6.43 -2.02
C VAL A 185 2.17 6.92 -1.30
N ARG A 186 1.75 8.15 -1.59
CA ARG A 186 0.53 8.80 -1.07
C ARG A 186 -0.52 8.94 -2.17
N PRO A 187 -1.40 7.95 -2.36
CA PRO A 187 -2.49 8.05 -3.30
C PRO A 187 -3.42 9.23 -3.01
N GLY A 188 -3.85 9.90 -4.08
CA GLY A 188 -5.05 10.72 -4.06
C GLY A 188 -6.31 9.85 -4.13
N VAL A 189 -7.43 10.43 -4.57
CA VAL A 189 -8.67 9.68 -4.73
C VAL A 189 -8.55 8.71 -5.89
N THR A 190 -8.50 7.43 -5.57
CA THR A 190 -8.32 6.31 -6.51
C THR A 190 -9.57 5.44 -6.50
N LEU A 191 -10.09 5.08 -7.68
CA LEU A 191 -11.29 4.25 -7.81
C LEU A 191 -10.97 2.79 -7.44
N THR A 192 -11.42 2.39 -6.25
CA THR A 192 -11.25 1.06 -5.66
C THR A 192 -12.52 0.69 -4.87
N ASP A 193 -12.56 -0.49 -4.26
CA ASP A 193 -13.67 -0.86 -3.37
C ASP A 193 -13.71 0.02 -2.11
N MET A 194 -12.57 0.53 -1.63
CA MET A 194 -12.50 1.45 -0.49
C MET A 194 -13.19 2.78 -0.78
N THR A 195 -13.28 3.17 -2.05
CA THR A 195 -13.91 4.39 -2.54
C THR A 195 -15.15 4.10 -3.40
N SER A 196 -15.87 3.02 -3.08
CA SER A 196 -17.04 2.58 -3.85
C SER A 196 -18.11 3.67 -3.99
N ASN A 197 -18.33 4.48 -2.97
CA ASN A 197 -19.22 5.63 -3.03
C ASN A 197 -18.81 6.67 -4.11
N VAL A 198 -17.53 6.81 -4.39
CA VAL A 198 -17.02 7.67 -5.46
C VAL A 198 -17.08 6.95 -6.81
N ARG A 199 -16.75 5.65 -6.80
CA ARG A 199 -16.77 4.83 -8.00
C ARG A 199 -18.18 4.68 -8.58
N ASP A 200 -19.16 4.45 -7.71
CA ASP A 200 -20.51 4.03 -8.12
C ASP A 200 -21.50 5.19 -8.25
N ASP A 201 -21.17 6.39 -7.73
CA ASP A 201 -22.01 7.60 -7.83
C ASP A 201 -21.30 8.69 -8.66
N ALA A 202 -21.86 8.96 -9.85
CA ALA A 202 -21.29 9.95 -10.77
C ALA A 202 -21.41 11.41 -10.27
N ILE A 203 -22.36 11.72 -9.38
CA ILE A 203 -22.52 13.06 -8.80
C ILE A 203 -21.42 13.27 -7.74
N VAL A 204 -21.27 12.30 -6.84
CA VAL A 204 -20.21 12.31 -5.83
C VAL A 204 -18.86 12.37 -6.51
N ARG A 205 -18.64 11.56 -7.56
CA ARG A 205 -17.39 11.54 -8.32
C ARG A 205 -17.08 12.93 -8.89
N ARG A 206 -17.98 13.55 -9.63
CA ARG A 206 -17.78 14.88 -10.22
C ARG A 206 -17.48 15.93 -9.16
N SER A 207 -18.17 15.90 -8.02
CA SER A 207 -17.92 16.80 -6.90
C SER A 207 -16.48 16.65 -6.37
N ILE A 208 -15.98 15.43 -6.31
CA ILE A 208 -14.61 15.15 -5.86
C ILE A 208 -13.59 15.55 -6.93
N GLU A 209 -13.82 15.20 -8.18
CA GLU A 209 -12.93 15.51 -9.31
C GLU A 209 -12.71 17.02 -9.48
N SER A 210 -13.75 17.83 -9.23
CA SER A 210 -13.64 19.29 -9.27
C SER A 210 -12.68 19.87 -8.19
N THR A 211 -12.34 19.10 -7.17
CA THR A 211 -11.36 19.49 -6.12
C THR A 211 -9.94 19.02 -6.43
N ILE A 212 -9.72 18.25 -7.48
CA ILE A 212 -8.42 17.71 -7.89
C ILE A 212 -7.89 18.57 -9.04
N ALA A 213 -6.62 18.98 -9.00
CA ALA A 213 -6.06 19.85 -10.03
C ALA A 213 -6.13 19.24 -11.44
N MET A 214 -5.97 17.91 -11.59
CA MET A 214 -6.12 17.21 -12.86
C MET A 214 -7.58 16.95 -13.26
N ASN A 215 -8.57 17.40 -12.48
CA ASN A 215 -10.02 17.25 -12.71
C ASN A 215 -10.49 15.81 -12.97
N ARG A 216 -9.82 14.84 -12.39
CA ARG A 216 -10.22 13.43 -12.46
C ARG A 216 -9.74 12.64 -11.24
N THR A 217 -10.39 11.55 -10.98
CA THR A 217 -9.89 10.49 -10.09
C THR A 217 -8.84 9.63 -10.80
N ALA A 218 -8.03 8.93 -10.01
CA ALA A 218 -7.07 7.97 -10.54
C ALA A 218 -7.68 6.55 -10.58
N ASN A 219 -7.10 5.68 -11.39
CA ASN A 219 -7.29 4.23 -11.31
C ASN A 219 -6.16 3.58 -10.48
N ALA A 220 -6.34 2.31 -10.13
CA ALA A 220 -5.38 1.58 -9.29
C ALA A 220 -4.02 1.38 -9.97
N ASP A 221 -4.01 1.26 -11.30
CA ASP A 221 -2.80 1.06 -12.09
C ASP A 221 -1.88 2.30 -12.07
N GLU A 222 -2.45 3.51 -12.04
CA GLU A 222 -1.70 4.75 -11.90
C GLU A 222 -1.00 4.87 -10.53
N MET A 223 -1.48 4.16 -9.51
CA MET A 223 -0.80 4.05 -8.22
C MET A 223 0.26 2.94 -8.23
N ALA A 224 0.01 1.85 -8.93
CA ALA A 224 0.95 0.75 -9.03
C ALA A 224 2.24 1.12 -9.81
N ALA A 225 2.13 1.98 -10.81
CA ALA A 225 3.28 2.42 -11.60
C ALA A 225 4.41 3.05 -10.77
N PRO A 226 4.17 4.10 -9.97
CA PRO A 226 5.20 4.68 -9.10
C PRO A 226 5.66 3.73 -8.00
N ILE A 227 4.80 2.81 -7.51
CA ILE A 227 5.20 1.78 -6.54
C ILE A 227 6.29 0.89 -7.16
N ILE A 228 6.07 0.36 -8.36
CA ILE A 228 7.04 -0.51 -9.02
C ILE A 228 8.33 0.25 -9.37
N TRP A 229 8.23 1.51 -9.81
CA TRP A 229 9.40 2.33 -10.05
C TRP A 229 10.24 2.54 -8.78
N LEU A 230 9.63 2.82 -7.63
CA LEU A 230 10.33 2.95 -6.35
C LEU A 230 11.00 1.64 -5.89
N LEU A 231 10.52 0.49 -6.33
CA LEU A 231 11.14 -0.82 -6.07
C LEU A 231 12.31 -1.12 -7.02
N SER A 232 12.39 -0.44 -8.16
CA SER A 232 13.39 -0.71 -9.21
C SER A 232 14.77 -0.11 -8.91
N GLU A 233 15.77 -0.52 -9.68
CA GLU A 233 17.13 0.04 -9.64
C GLU A 233 17.19 1.51 -10.11
N GLU A 234 16.22 1.96 -10.89
CA GLU A 234 16.13 3.37 -11.30
C GLU A 234 15.92 4.32 -10.10
N ALA A 235 15.37 3.79 -8.99
CA ALA A 235 15.20 4.49 -7.73
C ALA A 235 16.32 4.15 -6.70
N SER A 236 17.49 3.71 -7.13
CA SER A 236 18.55 3.17 -6.26
C SER A 236 19.05 4.15 -5.18
N PHE A 237 18.93 5.44 -5.40
CA PHE A 237 19.33 6.47 -4.41
C PHE A 237 18.13 7.16 -3.74
N ILE A 238 16.92 6.60 -3.91
CA ILE A 238 15.70 7.13 -3.30
C ILE A 238 15.31 6.26 -2.11
N SER A 239 15.45 6.82 -0.91
CA SER A 239 15.04 6.19 0.36
C SER A 239 14.57 7.26 1.35
N GLY A 240 13.48 7.01 2.06
CA GLY A 240 12.82 7.98 2.95
C GLY A 240 11.91 8.97 2.23
N ALA A 241 11.68 8.80 0.93
CA ALA A 241 10.79 9.68 0.18
C ALA A 241 9.31 9.34 0.42
N CYS A 242 8.48 10.39 0.43
CA CYS A 242 7.03 10.28 0.37
C CYS A 242 6.56 10.88 -0.95
N LEU A 243 6.16 10.03 -1.89
CA LEU A 243 5.75 10.43 -3.24
C LEU A 243 4.24 10.66 -3.30
N ASP A 244 3.83 11.89 -3.58
CA ASP A 244 2.42 12.25 -3.76
C ASP A 244 1.95 11.84 -5.17
N ALA A 245 1.04 10.88 -5.24
CA ALA A 245 0.38 10.43 -6.47
C ALA A 245 -1.10 10.85 -6.43
N SER A 246 -1.34 12.16 -6.58
CA SER A 246 -2.62 12.77 -6.21
C SER A 246 -3.26 13.66 -7.29
N GLY A 247 -2.69 13.69 -8.49
CA GLY A 247 -3.19 14.54 -9.58
C GLY A 247 -3.04 16.03 -9.32
N GLY A 248 -1.96 16.43 -8.61
CA GLY A 248 -1.67 17.83 -8.25
C GLY A 248 -2.26 18.25 -6.90
N GLY A 249 -2.77 17.30 -6.12
CA GLY A 249 -3.37 17.56 -4.80
C GLY A 249 -4.78 18.16 -4.87
N PHE A 250 -5.25 18.66 -3.73
CA PHE A 250 -6.58 19.29 -3.64
C PHE A 250 -6.48 20.80 -3.77
N LEU A 251 -7.33 21.39 -4.59
CA LEU A 251 -7.44 22.83 -4.74
C LEU A 251 -7.99 23.46 -3.46
N ILE A 252 -7.26 24.42 -2.89
CA ILE A 252 -7.67 25.12 -1.65
C ILE A 252 -8.94 25.95 -1.88
N ASN A 253 -9.11 26.49 -3.09
CA ASN A 253 -10.29 27.20 -3.52
C ASN A 253 -10.80 26.55 -4.82
N ALA A 254 -11.53 25.44 -4.69
CA ALA A 254 -12.36 24.99 -5.80
C ALA A 254 -13.36 26.14 -6.09
N ARG A 255 -13.09 26.92 -7.13
CA ARG A 255 -14.08 27.90 -7.61
C ARG A 255 -15.34 27.09 -7.87
N THR A 256 -16.39 27.36 -7.11
CA THR A 256 -17.74 27.03 -7.56
C THR A 256 -17.86 27.70 -8.91
N SER A 257 -17.81 26.90 -9.98
CA SER A 257 -18.04 27.40 -11.33
C SER A 257 -19.48 27.83 -11.43
N GLY A 258 -19.71 29.04 -10.92
CA GLY A 258 -20.84 29.81 -11.33
C GLY A 258 -20.50 30.41 -12.68
N LYS A 259 -20.84 29.71 -13.75
CA LYS A 259 -21.33 30.23 -15.02
C LYS A 259 -21.92 29.07 -15.81
#